data_7d42a507cc0f9d8ddaa66234e1ac1015
#
_entry.id   7d42a507cc0f9d8ddaa66234e1ac1015
#
_cell.length_a   1.000
_cell.length_b   1.000
_cell.length_c   1.000
_cell.angle_alpha   90.00
_cell.angle_beta   90.00
_cell.angle_gamma   90.00
#
_symmetry.space_group_name_H-M   'P 1'
#
loop_
_entity.id
_entity.type
_entity.pdbx_description
1 polymer ?
#
loop_
_entity_poly.entity_id
_entity_poly.type
_entity_poly.pdbx_seq_one_letter_code
_entity_poly.pdbx_strand_id
1 'polypeptide(L)'
;VSVEGIISIKTGGCPEDCHFCSQSGLFESPVRAVRLNIPELVEAAQKTAKTGATEFCIVAAVKSPDDRLLDQVGEAIAAINDAVDIEISCSLGTLTREQAQRLKDMGAQRYNHNLETSRSFFPNVVTTHTWEERKETLDHVRAVGMEICSGGIIGMGESLEQRAEFIAELQRIDPEEVPLNFFDPRP
;
A
#
# COMPACT_ATOMS: atom_id res chain seq x y z
N VAL A 1 3.99 19.38 5.31
CA VAL A 1 3.37 18.53 4.29
C VAL A 1 4.48 17.73 3.66
N SER A 2 4.49 16.42 3.83
CA SER A 2 5.39 15.51 3.12
C SER A 2 4.83 15.27 1.69
N VAL A 3 5.72 15.07 0.74
CA VAL A 3 5.39 14.70 -0.63
C VAL A 3 5.99 13.34 -0.90
N GLU A 4 5.15 12.40 -1.30
CA GLU A 4 5.53 11.04 -1.65
C GLU A 4 5.41 10.82 -3.15
N GLY A 5 6.38 10.13 -3.75
CA GLY A 5 6.26 9.59 -5.10
C GLY A 5 5.88 8.11 -5.05
N ILE A 6 5.02 7.69 -5.95
CA ILE A 6 4.52 6.31 -6.00
C ILE A 6 4.86 5.67 -7.34
N ILE A 7 5.37 4.45 -7.32
CA ILE A 7 5.58 3.63 -8.51
C ILE A 7 5.09 2.20 -8.31
N SER A 8 4.42 1.66 -9.32
CA SER A 8 3.99 0.26 -9.30
C SER A 8 5.00 -0.63 -10.01
N ILE A 9 5.70 -1.47 -9.24
CA ILE A 9 6.57 -2.52 -9.77
C ILE A 9 5.77 -3.59 -10.53
N LYS A 10 4.49 -3.77 -10.15
CA LYS A 10 3.52 -4.64 -10.82
C LYS A 10 2.16 -3.97 -10.83
N THR A 11 1.52 -3.85 -12.00
CA THR A 11 0.14 -3.40 -12.18
C THR A 11 -0.76 -4.49 -12.72
N GLY A 12 -2.06 -4.38 -12.44
CA GLY A 12 -3.11 -5.26 -12.96
C GLY A 12 -3.07 -6.70 -12.49
N GLY A 13 -4.15 -7.42 -12.69
CA GLY A 13 -4.25 -8.85 -12.39
C GLY A 13 -4.12 -9.18 -10.90
N CYS A 14 -4.53 -8.29 -10.00
CA CYS A 14 -4.67 -8.60 -8.58
C CYS A 14 -5.83 -9.62 -8.41
N PRO A 15 -5.67 -10.68 -7.61
CA PRO A 15 -6.70 -11.68 -7.43
C PRO A 15 -7.86 -11.23 -6.50
N GLU A 16 -7.78 -10.02 -5.95
CA GLU A 16 -8.75 -9.48 -5.02
C GLU A 16 -9.90 -8.73 -5.72
N ASP A 17 -11.10 -8.75 -5.12
CA ASP A 17 -12.33 -8.16 -5.64
C ASP A 17 -12.65 -6.77 -5.09
N CYS A 18 -11.68 -6.02 -4.61
CA CYS A 18 -11.89 -4.68 -4.07
C CYS A 18 -12.61 -3.79 -5.09
N HIS A 19 -13.90 -3.45 -4.85
CA HIS A 19 -14.77 -2.74 -5.79
C HIS A 19 -14.29 -1.31 -6.12
N PHE A 20 -13.42 -0.75 -5.32
CA PHE A 20 -12.82 0.57 -5.51
C PHE A 20 -11.48 0.54 -6.27
N CYS A 21 -10.96 -0.66 -6.57
CA CYS A 21 -9.58 -0.81 -7.05
C CYS A 21 -9.50 -1.21 -8.53
N SER A 22 -8.95 -0.33 -9.35
CA SER A 22 -8.71 -0.59 -10.78
C SER A 22 -7.63 -1.66 -11.06
N GLN A 23 -6.92 -2.13 -10.04
CA GLN A 23 -5.88 -3.17 -10.19
C GLN A 23 -6.44 -4.60 -10.12
N SER A 24 -7.72 -4.77 -9.73
CA SER A 24 -8.37 -6.09 -9.68
C SER A 24 -8.36 -6.76 -11.07
N GLY A 25 -8.01 -8.04 -11.10
CA GLY A 25 -8.13 -8.87 -12.29
C GLY A 25 -9.51 -9.52 -12.45
N LEU A 26 -10.43 -9.29 -11.51
CA LEU A 26 -11.79 -9.84 -11.50
C LEU A 26 -12.80 -8.90 -12.17
N PHE A 27 -12.43 -7.65 -12.41
CA PHE A 27 -13.27 -6.64 -13.06
C PHE A 27 -12.64 -6.15 -14.36
N GLU A 28 -13.47 -5.65 -15.28
CA GLU A 28 -12.98 -4.92 -16.45
C GLU A 28 -12.27 -3.64 -15.99
N SER A 29 -11.03 -3.46 -16.42
CA SER A 29 -10.21 -2.32 -16.05
C SER A 29 -9.35 -1.88 -17.23
N PRO A 30 -9.17 -0.56 -17.46
CA PRO A 30 -8.23 -0.05 -18.45
C PRO A 30 -6.76 -0.23 -18.03
N VAL A 31 -6.49 -0.67 -16.81
CA VAL A 31 -5.13 -0.86 -16.29
C VAL A 31 -4.47 -2.04 -16.97
N ARG A 32 -3.36 -1.77 -17.67
CA ARG A 32 -2.55 -2.82 -18.29
C ARG A 32 -1.67 -3.50 -17.25
N ALA A 33 -1.54 -4.83 -17.38
CA ALA A 33 -0.58 -5.58 -16.61
C ALA A 33 0.84 -5.24 -17.08
N VAL A 34 1.62 -4.58 -16.22
CA VAL A 34 3.01 -4.18 -16.47
C VAL A 34 3.86 -4.65 -15.29
N ARG A 35 5.11 -5.02 -15.57
CA ARG A 35 6.16 -5.21 -14.55
C ARG A 35 7.34 -4.33 -14.90
N LEU A 36 7.80 -3.55 -13.94
CA LEU A 36 8.99 -2.71 -14.10
C LEU A 36 10.24 -3.50 -13.66
N ASN A 37 11.36 -3.17 -14.29
CA ASN A 37 12.68 -3.64 -13.87
C ASN A 37 13.34 -2.65 -12.88
N ILE A 38 14.43 -3.07 -12.23
CA ILE A 38 15.13 -2.27 -11.23
C ILE A 38 15.66 -0.94 -11.81
N PRO A 39 16.29 -0.86 -12.99
CA PRO A 39 16.70 0.41 -13.58
C PRO A 39 15.57 1.42 -13.74
N GLU A 40 14.37 0.99 -14.15
CA GLU A 40 13.19 1.86 -14.26
C GLU A 40 12.74 2.39 -12.91
N LEU A 41 12.82 1.57 -11.84
CA LEU A 41 12.50 1.98 -10.47
C LEU A 41 13.51 3.01 -9.94
N VAL A 42 14.81 2.79 -10.17
CA VAL A 42 15.86 3.75 -9.78
C VAL A 42 15.68 5.09 -10.51
N GLU A 43 15.41 5.07 -11.82
CA GLU A 43 15.16 6.29 -12.58
C GLU A 43 13.93 7.06 -12.05
N ALA A 44 12.86 6.33 -11.69
CA ALA A 44 11.66 6.91 -11.11
C ALA A 44 11.95 7.55 -9.75
N ALA A 45 12.69 6.87 -8.86
CA ALA A 45 13.07 7.39 -7.55
C ALA A 45 13.93 8.67 -7.68
N GLN A 46 14.90 8.69 -8.59
CA GLN A 46 15.71 9.87 -8.87
C GLN A 46 14.88 11.05 -9.41
N LYS A 47 13.89 10.78 -10.27
CA LYS A 47 12.97 11.81 -10.76
C LYS A 47 12.09 12.34 -9.62
N THR A 48 11.59 11.47 -8.77
CA THR A 48 10.79 11.82 -7.59
C THR A 48 11.57 12.71 -6.64
N ALA A 49 12.78 12.34 -6.26
CA ALA A 49 13.63 13.14 -5.36
C ALA A 49 13.88 14.56 -5.91
N LYS A 50 14.06 14.71 -7.23
CA LYS A 50 14.22 16.03 -7.88
C LYS A 50 13.00 16.95 -7.76
N THR A 51 11.83 16.43 -7.46
CA THR A 51 10.63 17.24 -7.19
C THR A 51 10.60 17.81 -5.78
N GLY A 52 11.53 17.41 -4.91
CA GLY A 52 11.54 17.73 -3.49
C GLY A 52 10.72 16.75 -2.63
N ALA A 53 10.28 15.64 -3.21
CA ALA A 53 9.65 14.55 -2.45
C ALA A 53 10.67 13.91 -1.50
N THR A 54 10.22 13.58 -0.29
CA THR A 54 11.04 12.97 0.76
C THR A 54 10.88 11.46 0.83
N GLU A 55 9.84 10.92 0.19
CA GLU A 55 9.49 9.51 0.26
C GLU A 55 9.16 8.95 -1.14
N PHE A 56 9.47 7.67 -1.33
CA PHE A 56 9.19 6.92 -2.55
C PHE A 56 8.59 5.56 -2.22
N CYS A 57 7.34 5.34 -2.67
CA CYS A 57 6.59 4.12 -2.41
C CYS A 57 6.68 3.12 -3.56
N ILE A 58 7.11 1.90 -3.25
CA ILE A 58 7.09 0.76 -4.17
C ILE A 58 5.80 -0.03 -3.98
N VAL A 59 4.95 -0.06 -5.00
CA VAL A 59 3.62 -0.67 -4.96
C VAL A 59 3.56 -1.92 -5.85
N ALA A 60 2.87 -2.97 -5.41
CA ALA A 60 2.55 -4.11 -6.26
C ALA A 60 1.07 -4.52 -6.14
N ALA A 61 0.42 -4.76 -7.27
CA ALA A 61 -0.95 -5.26 -7.35
C ALA A 61 -1.01 -6.77 -7.05
N VAL A 62 -0.94 -7.14 -5.77
CA VAL A 62 -0.97 -8.52 -5.26
C VAL A 62 -1.80 -8.61 -3.98
N LYS A 63 -2.28 -9.81 -3.63
CA LYS A 63 -2.89 -10.06 -2.32
C LYS A 63 -1.83 -10.03 -1.20
N SER A 64 -0.71 -10.72 -1.44
CA SER A 64 0.45 -10.82 -0.54
C SER A 64 1.70 -11.06 -1.39
N PRO A 65 2.87 -10.57 -1.01
CA PRO A 65 4.09 -10.82 -1.76
C PRO A 65 4.56 -12.27 -1.58
N ASP A 66 5.00 -12.88 -2.66
CA ASP A 66 5.78 -14.11 -2.61
C ASP A 66 7.29 -13.79 -2.41
N ASP A 67 8.10 -14.83 -2.16
CA ASP A 67 9.54 -14.66 -1.92
C ASP A 67 10.25 -14.01 -3.10
N ARG A 68 9.84 -14.32 -4.33
CA ARG A 68 10.42 -13.74 -5.54
C ARG A 68 10.16 -12.23 -5.63
N LEU A 69 8.95 -11.79 -5.29
CA LEU A 69 8.62 -10.37 -5.28
C LEU A 69 9.38 -9.65 -4.15
N LEU A 70 9.50 -10.27 -2.98
CA LEU A 70 10.27 -9.70 -1.87
C LEU A 70 11.76 -9.58 -2.24
N ASP A 71 12.37 -10.59 -2.89
CA ASP A 71 13.74 -10.50 -3.40
C ASP A 71 13.90 -9.32 -4.37
N GLN A 72 13.00 -9.21 -5.34
CA GLN A 72 13.01 -8.12 -6.32
C GLN A 72 12.86 -6.74 -5.66
N VAL A 73 12.00 -6.61 -4.65
CA VAL A 73 11.83 -5.38 -3.89
C VAL A 73 13.10 -5.05 -3.11
N GLY A 74 13.73 -6.04 -2.48
CA GLY A 74 14.98 -5.85 -1.76
C GLY A 74 16.13 -5.37 -2.67
N GLU A 75 16.27 -5.98 -3.85
CA GLU A 75 17.24 -5.52 -4.86
C GLU A 75 16.94 -4.08 -5.33
N ALA A 76 15.65 -3.74 -5.50
CA ALA A 76 15.24 -2.39 -5.87
C ALA A 76 15.55 -1.37 -4.78
N ILE A 77 15.25 -1.68 -3.50
CA ILE A 77 15.56 -0.80 -2.36
C ILE A 77 17.07 -0.54 -2.28
N ALA A 78 17.90 -1.58 -2.38
CA ALA A 78 19.35 -1.44 -2.35
C ALA A 78 19.85 -0.53 -3.50
N ALA A 79 19.38 -0.78 -4.72
CA ALA A 79 19.78 0.02 -5.89
C ALA A 79 19.31 1.48 -5.83
N ILE A 80 18.12 1.73 -5.24
CA ILE A 80 17.61 3.10 -5.04
C ILE A 80 18.46 3.82 -3.99
N ASN A 81 18.73 3.19 -2.83
CA ASN A 81 19.53 3.78 -1.76
C ASN A 81 20.97 4.10 -2.21
N ASP A 82 21.55 3.30 -3.10
CA ASP A 82 22.86 3.59 -3.70
C ASP A 82 22.83 4.79 -4.66
N ALA A 83 21.67 5.10 -5.25
CA ALA A 83 21.53 6.09 -6.31
C ALA A 83 20.97 7.45 -5.86
N VAL A 84 20.20 7.48 -4.77
CA VAL A 84 19.49 8.69 -4.31
C VAL A 84 19.13 8.58 -2.81
N ASP A 85 19.22 9.69 -2.10
CA ASP A 85 18.80 9.81 -0.70
C ASP A 85 17.30 10.13 -0.65
N ILE A 86 16.48 9.11 -0.38
CA ILE A 86 15.02 9.19 -0.29
C ILE A 86 14.51 8.05 0.60
N GLU A 87 13.55 8.33 1.47
CA GLU A 87 12.93 7.30 2.30
C GLU A 87 12.11 6.33 1.45
N ILE A 88 12.15 5.04 1.77
CA ILE A 88 11.43 4.01 1.03
C ILE A 88 10.24 3.51 1.85
N SER A 89 9.06 3.58 1.26
CA SER A 89 7.88 2.86 1.71
C SER A 89 7.48 1.75 0.73
N CYS A 90 6.67 0.80 1.21
CA CYS A 90 6.17 -0.31 0.41
C CYS A 90 4.67 -0.51 0.59
N SER A 91 3.98 -0.92 -0.49
CA SER A 91 2.57 -1.34 -0.48
C SER A 91 2.42 -2.61 -1.33
N LEU A 92 2.51 -3.77 -0.68
CA LEU A 92 2.60 -5.10 -1.33
C LEU A 92 1.47 -6.05 -0.88
N GLY A 93 0.33 -5.50 -0.46
CA GLY A 93 -0.80 -6.30 0.06
C GLY A 93 -0.62 -6.69 1.53
N THR A 94 -1.20 -7.84 1.93
CA THR A 94 -1.10 -8.35 3.30
C THR A 94 0.27 -8.95 3.57
N LEU A 95 0.75 -8.82 4.82
CA LEU A 95 2.06 -9.33 5.25
C LEU A 95 1.92 -10.27 6.45
N THR A 96 2.73 -11.33 6.45
CA THR A 96 3.08 -12.01 7.70
C THR A 96 4.12 -11.19 8.48
N ARG A 97 4.33 -11.53 9.75
CA ARG A 97 5.35 -10.88 10.57
C ARG A 97 6.75 -11.07 10.01
N GLU A 98 7.05 -12.25 9.47
CA GLU A 98 8.34 -12.57 8.84
C GLU A 98 8.57 -11.73 7.58
N GLN A 99 7.53 -11.54 6.75
CA GLN A 99 7.61 -10.68 5.57
C GLN A 99 7.82 -9.21 5.96
N ALA A 100 7.11 -8.72 6.99
CA ALA A 100 7.31 -7.36 7.52
C ALA A 100 8.73 -7.17 8.05
N GLN A 101 9.26 -8.14 8.82
CA GLN A 101 10.64 -8.09 9.32
C GLN A 101 11.64 -8.04 8.17
N ARG A 102 11.43 -8.87 7.15
CA ARG A 102 12.30 -8.93 5.97
C ARG A 102 12.32 -7.59 5.21
N LEU A 103 11.17 -6.94 5.00
CA LEU A 103 11.10 -5.61 4.38
C LEU A 103 11.86 -4.56 5.20
N LYS A 104 11.70 -4.57 6.53
CA LYS A 104 12.46 -3.69 7.41
C LYS A 104 13.97 -3.91 7.28
N ASP A 105 14.41 -5.15 7.29
CA ASP A 105 15.83 -5.52 7.19
C ASP A 105 16.43 -5.11 5.83
N MET A 106 15.60 -5.05 4.77
CA MET A 106 15.96 -4.53 3.45
C MET A 106 16.04 -2.99 3.40
N GLY A 107 15.53 -2.28 4.43
CA GLY A 107 15.62 -0.82 4.52
C GLY A 107 14.31 -0.08 4.22
N ALA A 108 13.16 -0.76 4.18
CA ALA A 108 11.87 -0.08 4.15
C ALA A 108 11.59 0.59 5.50
N GLN A 109 11.30 1.89 5.50
CA GLN A 109 11.00 2.66 6.70
C GLN A 109 9.51 2.59 7.06
N ARG A 110 8.62 2.60 6.06
CA ARG A 110 7.16 2.66 6.22
C ARG A 110 6.46 1.60 5.36
N TYR A 111 5.30 1.16 5.83
CA TYR A 111 4.42 0.28 5.08
C TYR A 111 3.04 0.91 4.89
N ASN A 112 2.62 1.04 3.63
CA ASN A 112 1.35 1.63 3.24
C ASN A 112 0.31 0.52 3.07
N HIS A 113 -0.66 0.46 4.00
CA HIS A 113 -1.73 -0.53 3.97
C HIS A 113 -3.01 0.04 4.58
N ASN A 114 -3.90 0.53 3.72
CA ASN A 114 -5.13 1.15 4.15
C ASN A 114 -6.11 0.15 4.78
N LEU A 115 -6.88 0.59 5.78
CA LEU A 115 -8.10 -0.11 6.21
C LEU A 115 -9.22 0.03 5.19
N GLU A 116 -9.18 1.07 4.36
CA GLU A 116 -10.12 1.49 3.32
C GLU A 116 -11.44 2.05 3.85
N THR A 117 -12.05 1.39 4.84
CA THR A 117 -13.31 1.82 5.46
C THR A 117 -13.48 1.18 6.85
N SER A 118 -14.64 1.39 7.49
CA SER A 118 -14.98 0.75 8.76
C SER A 118 -15.08 -0.77 8.62
N ARG A 119 -14.84 -1.46 9.75
CA ARG A 119 -15.00 -2.91 9.85
C ARG A 119 -16.40 -3.36 9.46
N SER A 120 -17.43 -2.63 9.91
CA SER A 120 -18.84 -2.97 9.67
C SER A 120 -19.26 -2.77 8.20
N PHE A 121 -18.62 -1.85 7.46
CA PHE A 121 -18.93 -1.60 6.04
C PHE A 121 -18.06 -2.43 5.08
N PHE A 122 -16.87 -2.84 5.50
CA PHE A 122 -15.88 -3.51 4.65
C PHE A 122 -16.42 -4.69 3.83
N PRO A 123 -17.29 -5.58 4.36
CA PRO A 123 -17.85 -6.68 3.57
C PRO A 123 -18.73 -6.26 2.37
N ASN A 124 -19.14 -4.99 2.29
CA ASN A 124 -19.90 -4.48 1.15
C ASN A 124 -19.02 -4.11 -0.06
N VAL A 125 -17.71 -3.98 0.16
CA VAL A 125 -16.76 -3.52 -0.87
C VAL A 125 -15.64 -4.50 -1.15
N VAL A 126 -15.42 -5.50 -0.29
CA VAL A 126 -14.42 -6.57 -0.48
C VAL A 126 -14.96 -7.87 0.08
N THR A 127 -14.81 -8.99 -0.67
CA THR A 127 -15.21 -10.34 -0.20
C THR A 127 -14.07 -11.35 -0.21
N THR A 128 -12.96 -11.08 -0.89
CA THR A 128 -11.82 -11.99 -1.06
C THR A 128 -10.83 -11.98 0.11
N HIS A 129 -10.93 -10.98 0.99
CA HIS A 129 -10.22 -10.91 2.27
C HIS A 129 -11.04 -10.09 3.27
N THR A 130 -10.64 -10.14 4.55
CA THR A 130 -11.35 -9.50 5.65
C THR A 130 -10.69 -8.20 6.09
N TRP A 131 -11.44 -7.36 6.80
CA TRP A 131 -10.91 -6.18 7.47
C TRP A 131 -9.86 -6.57 8.53
N GLU A 132 -10.06 -7.70 9.20
CA GLU A 132 -9.14 -8.25 10.20
C GLU A 132 -7.78 -8.60 9.58
N GLU A 133 -7.73 -9.19 8.39
CA GLU A 133 -6.47 -9.49 7.69
C GLU A 133 -5.69 -8.22 7.39
N ARG A 134 -6.38 -7.10 7.06
CA ARG A 134 -5.74 -5.79 6.90
C ARG A 134 -5.16 -5.28 8.21
N LYS A 135 -5.96 -5.31 9.26
CA LYS A 135 -5.52 -4.87 10.60
C LYS A 135 -4.34 -5.71 11.10
N GLU A 136 -4.37 -7.02 10.93
CA GLU A 136 -3.28 -7.93 11.31
C GLU A 136 -1.97 -7.57 10.60
N THR A 137 -2.05 -7.19 9.32
CA THR A 137 -0.89 -6.67 8.58
C THR A 137 -0.29 -5.44 9.27
N LEU A 138 -1.13 -4.48 9.70
CA LEU A 138 -0.67 -3.29 10.41
C LEU A 138 -0.06 -3.64 11.78
N ASP A 139 -0.62 -4.64 12.49
CA ASP A 139 -0.07 -5.14 13.74
C ASP A 139 1.33 -5.76 13.52
N HIS A 140 1.52 -6.51 12.44
CA HIS A 140 2.82 -7.07 12.05
C HIS A 140 3.85 -5.98 11.74
N VAL A 141 3.45 -4.95 10.98
CA VAL A 141 4.29 -3.79 10.64
C VAL A 141 4.73 -3.05 11.90
N ARG A 142 3.80 -2.77 12.82
CA ARG A 142 4.09 -2.12 14.10
C ARG A 142 5.02 -2.96 14.97
N ALA A 143 4.79 -4.29 15.02
CA ALA A 143 5.57 -5.22 15.84
C ALA A 143 7.05 -5.31 15.44
N VAL A 144 7.39 -5.02 14.19
CA VAL A 144 8.77 -4.98 13.70
C VAL A 144 9.35 -3.55 13.74
N GLY A 145 8.58 -2.56 14.17
CA GLY A 145 9.00 -1.17 14.34
C GLY A 145 9.18 -0.42 13.01
N MET A 146 8.40 -0.76 11.97
CA MET A 146 8.20 0.11 10.81
C MET A 146 7.08 1.10 11.09
N GLU A 147 7.13 2.25 10.42
CA GLU A 147 6.04 3.21 10.39
C GLU A 147 4.85 2.69 9.58
N ILE A 148 3.66 3.17 9.94
CA ILE A 148 2.41 2.81 9.28
C ILE A 148 1.85 4.01 8.54
N CYS A 149 1.51 3.83 7.26
CA CYS A 149 0.60 4.69 6.53
C CYS A 149 -0.71 3.91 6.31
N SER A 150 -1.80 4.36 6.94
CA SER A 150 -3.10 3.69 6.84
C SER A 150 -4.25 4.67 6.89
N GLY A 151 -5.09 4.62 5.89
CA GLY A 151 -6.28 5.46 5.72
C GLY A 151 -7.36 4.72 4.95
N GLY A 152 -8.09 5.44 4.10
CA GLY A 152 -9.16 4.83 3.32
C GLY A 152 -9.87 5.79 2.39
N ILE A 153 -11.07 5.37 1.97
CA ILE A 153 -11.86 6.02 0.94
C ILE A 153 -13.23 6.39 1.52
N ILE A 154 -13.61 7.64 1.38
CA ILE A 154 -14.90 8.17 1.80
C ILE A 154 -15.84 8.26 0.58
N GLY A 155 -17.11 7.87 0.77
CA GLY A 155 -18.14 8.00 -0.26
C GLY A 155 -18.44 6.71 -1.03
N MET A 156 -18.02 5.55 -0.53
CA MET A 156 -18.35 4.24 -1.12
C MET A 156 -19.77 3.74 -0.78
N GLY A 157 -20.53 4.48 0.01
CA GLY A 157 -21.89 4.14 0.46
C GLY A 157 -22.02 3.92 1.97
N GLU A 158 -20.94 4.13 2.71
CA GLU A 158 -20.89 4.03 4.17
C GLU A 158 -21.71 5.14 4.85
N SER A 159 -22.32 4.83 6.01
CA SER A 159 -23.04 5.81 6.84
C SER A 159 -22.09 6.73 7.64
N LEU A 160 -22.63 7.78 8.24
CA LEU A 160 -21.86 8.66 9.15
C LEU A 160 -21.37 7.91 10.38
N GLU A 161 -22.15 6.98 10.91
CA GLU A 161 -21.76 6.13 12.04
C GLU A 161 -20.59 5.22 11.65
N GLN A 162 -20.60 4.69 10.42
CA GLN A 162 -19.49 3.88 9.88
C GLN A 162 -18.23 4.72 9.66
N ARG A 163 -18.36 5.98 9.25
CA ARG A 163 -17.21 6.91 9.20
C ARG A 163 -16.63 7.17 10.58
N ALA A 164 -17.49 7.35 11.59
CA ALA A 164 -17.04 7.52 12.98
C ALA A 164 -16.34 6.26 13.51
N GLU A 165 -16.86 5.06 13.20
CA GLU A 165 -16.22 3.79 13.48
C GLU A 165 -14.82 3.71 12.85
N PHE A 166 -14.71 4.05 11.55
CA PHE A 166 -13.44 4.06 10.83
C PHE A 166 -12.40 5.01 11.44
N ILE A 167 -12.82 6.22 11.81
CA ILE A 167 -11.94 7.19 12.49
C ILE A 167 -11.48 6.66 13.85
N ALA A 168 -12.38 6.04 14.62
CA ALA A 168 -12.04 5.46 15.92
C ALA A 168 -11.02 4.31 15.78
N GLU A 169 -11.10 3.50 14.72
CA GLU A 169 -10.11 2.45 14.47
C GLU A 169 -8.75 3.04 14.05
N LEU A 170 -8.72 4.08 13.21
CA LEU A 170 -7.47 4.78 12.89
C LEU A 170 -6.81 5.39 14.13
N GLN A 171 -7.61 5.97 15.04
CA GLN A 171 -7.09 6.49 16.32
C GLN A 171 -6.47 5.39 17.20
N ARG A 172 -7.00 4.16 17.17
CA ARG A 172 -6.43 3.02 17.94
C ARG A 172 -5.15 2.48 17.33
N ILE A 173 -5.04 2.53 16.01
CA ILE A 173 -3.85 2.09 15.29
C ILE A 173 -2.74 3.14 15.41
N ASP A 174 -3.11 4.42 15.49
CA ASP A 174 -2.19 5.57 15.59
C ASP A 174 -1.11 5.53 14.47
N PRO A 175 -1.53 5.55 13.19
CA PRO A 175 -0.57 5.52 12.09
C PRO A 175 0.16 6.87 11.97
N GLU A 176 1.39 6.84 11.48
CA GLU A 176 2.21 8.03 11.23
C GLU A 176 1.64 8.88 10.08
N GLU A 177 0.94 8.23 9.13
CA GLU A 177 0.23 8.91 8.04
C GLU A 177 -1.18 8.35 7.84
N VAL A 178 -2.13 9.24 7.52
CA VAL A 178 -3.53 8.89 7.25
C VAL A 178 -3.95 9.48 5.90
N PRO A 179 -3.79 8.75 4.78
CA PRO A 179 -4.32 9.18 3.50
C PRO A 179 -5.85 9.02 3.47
N LEU A 180 -6.55 10.09 3.12
CA LEU A 180 -8.00 10.09 2.92
C LEU A 180 -8.31 10.43 1.46
N ASN A 181 -8.96 9.51 0.78
CA ASN A 181 -9.41 9.67 -0.59
C ASN A 181 -10.94 9.80 -0.64
N PHE A 182 -11.46 10.45 -1.67
CA PHE A 182 -12.87 10.48 -1.98
C PHE A 182 -13.16 9.57 -3.17
N PHE A 183 -14.21 8.77 -3.03
CA PHE A 183 -14.58 7.83 -4.09
C PHE A 183 -15.03 8.59 -5.34
N ASP A 184 -14.37 8.31 -6.46
CA ASP A 184 -14.72 8.82 -7.80
C ASP A 184 -15.20 7.64 -8.66
N PRO A 185 -16.51 7.35 -8.67
CA PRO A 185 -17.04 6.23 -9.45
C PRO A 185 -16.90 6.53 -10.94
N ARG A 186 -16.26 5.64 -11.67
CA ARG A 186 -16.15 5.70 -13.11
C ARG A 186 -16.98 4.59 -13.74
N PRO A 187 -17.67 4.86 -14.86
CA PRO A 187 -18.43 3.85 -15.57
C PRO A 187 -17.54 2.78 -16.18
#